data_6697a3f431d0cb58ca8404c2c7e31b9a
#
_entry.id   6697a3f431d0cb58ca8404c2c7e31b9a
#
_cell.length_a   1.000
_cell.length_b   1.000
_cell.length_c   1.000
_cell.angle_alpha   90.00
_cell.angle_beta   90.00
_cell.angle_gamma   90.00
#
_symmetry.space_group_name_H-M   'P 1'
#
loop_
_entity.id
_entity.type
_entity.pdbx_description
1 polymer ?
#
loop_
_entity_poly.entity_id
_entity_poly.type
_entity_poly.pdbx_seq_one_letter_code
_entity_poly.pdbx_strand_id
1 'polypeptide(L)'
;MVSAFTKLADLLPQPIARHVAATMLTVGQAEPNDQFVRNFAHVAQAWADGRVVEFEYEPGEGERRSARVHPYFLEPDAAGRSVYLIGFDETVNAMRTYKVERISSSTLTADRYQIPDDFDPDRWLAHSWGIWSSDTTATADVRLRFDASVAHRVREAVWHRSQRLTELPNGGVELALTVAGIVEIRPWILSWGDGVEVLEPPELRDAVIRALRGAAARYEA
;
A
#
# COMPACT_ATOMS: atom_id res chain seq x y z
N MET A 1 12.31 3.52 -15.83
CA MET A 1 11.92 2.11 -15.65
C MET A 1 12.16 1.26 -16.90
N VAL A 2 11.67 1.66 -18.09
CA VAL A 2 11.88 0.93 -19.37
C VAL A 2 13.36 0.61 -19.63
N SER A 3 14.27 1.57 -19.41
CA SER A 3 15.73 1.39 -19.67
C SER A 3 16.41 0.32 -18.80
N ALA A 4 15.96 0.12 -17.55
CA ALA A 4 16.53 -0.91 -16.66
C ALA A 4 16.06 -2.32 -17.06
N PHE A 5 14.79 -2.45 -17.42
CA PHE A 5 14.23 -3.71 -17.91
C PHE A 5 14.80 -4.11 -19.27
N THR A 6 15.04 -3.15 -20.17
CA THR A 6 15.69 -3.42 -21.46
C THR A 6 17.10 -3.99 -21.25
N LYS A 7 17.89 -3.39 -20.35
CA LYS A 7 19.24 -3.90 -20.00
C LYS A 7 19.20 -5.26 -19.32
N LEU A 8 18.18 -5.56 -18.51
CA LEU A 8 17.99 -6.89 -17.92
C LEU A 8 17.58 -7.92 -18.99
N ALA A 9 16.72 -7.55 -19.94
CA ALA A 9 16.30 -8.43 -21.03
C ALA A 9 17.50 -8.86 -21.91
N ASP A 10 18.48 -7.98 -22.12
CA ASP A 10 19.68 -8.27 -22.91
C ASP A 10 20.61 -9.29 -22.22
N LEU A 11 20.50 -9.47 -20.91
CA LEU A 11 21.29 -10.42 -20.12
C LEU A 11 20.60 -11.78 -19.94
N LEU A 12 19.34 -11.92 -20.37
CA LEU A 12 18.55 -13.12 -20.18
C LEU A 12 18.65 -14.08 -21.39
N PRO A 13 18.55 -15.40 -21.18
CA PRO A 13 18.41 -16.36 -22.27
C PRO A 13 17.23 -15.98 -23.18
N GLN A 14 17.40 -16.16 -24.50
CA GLN A 14 16.45 -15.73 -25.56
C GLN A 14 14.97 -16.09 -25.31
N PRO A 15 14.59 -17.27 -24.78
CA PRO A 15 13.19 -17.56 -24.49
C PRO A 15 12.62 -16.67 -23.38
N ILE A 16 13.43 -16.38 -22.33
CA ILE A 16 13.03 -15.54 -21.20
C ILE A 16 12.99 -14.08 -21.63
N ALA A 17 13.99 -13.60 -22.39
CA ALA A 17 14.02 -12.24 -22.92
C ALA A 17 12.78 -11.93 -23.76
N ARG A 18 12.31 -12.87 -24.62
CA ARG A 18 11.08 -12.72 -25.40
C ARG A 18 9.82 -12.64 -24.53
N HIS A 19 9.74 -13.44 -23.49
CA HIS A 19 8.61 -13.40 -22.55
C HIS A 19 8.57 -12.08 -21.78
N VAL A 20 9.72 -11.62 -21.26
CA VAL A 20 9.85 -10.32 -20.60
C VAL A 20 9.48 -9.17 -21.55
N ALA A 21 9.96 -9.20 -22.80
CA ALA A 21 9.62 -8.18 -23.80
C ALA A 21 8.09 -8.18 -24.12
N ALA A 22 7.45 -9.34 -24.25
CA ALA A 22 6.01 -9.44 -24.45
C ALA A 22 5.21 -8.88 -23.26
N THR A 23 5.63 -9.19 -22.03
CA THR A 23 5.03 -8.64 -20.82
C THR A 23 5.20 -7.12 -20.74
N MET A 24 6.38 -6.60 -21.12
CA MET A 24 6.63 -5.16 -21.18
C MET A 24 5.75 -4.44 -22.20
N LEU A 25 5.49 -5.03 -23.36
CA LEU A 25 4.55 -4.50 -24.35
C LEU A 25 3.13 -4.43 -23.80
N THR A 26 2.71 -5.43 -23.04
CA THR A 26 1.38 -5.46 -22.40
C THR A 26 1.25 -4.40 -21.30
N VAL A 27 2.29 -4.22 -20.49
CA VAL A 27 2.35 -3.18 -19.43
C VAL A 27 2.49 -1.78 -20.03
N GLY A 28 3.22 -1.64 -21.16
CA GLY A 28 3.43 -0.37 -21.86
C GLY A 28 2.23 0.11 -22.70
N GLN A 29 1.18 -0.69 -22.85
CA GLN A 29 -0.06 -0.30 -23.54
C GLN A 29 -1.03 0.53 -22.67
N ALA A 30 -0.80 0.65 -21.36
CA ALA A 30 -1.46 1.67 -20.58
C ALA A 30 -0.90 3.04 -20.99
N GLU A 31 -1.74 3.91 -21.53
CA GLU A 31 -1.33 5.28 -21.85
C GLU A 31 -0.69 5.92 -20.61
N PRO A 32 0.51 6.53 -20.75
CA PRO A 32 1.16 7.20 -19.64
C PRO A 32 0.21 8.28 -19.12
N ASN A 33 -0.19 8.20 -17.87
CA ASN A 33 -0.86 9.33 -17.24
C ASN A 33 0.18 10.45 -17.06
N ASP A 34 0.26 11.35 -18.03
CA ASP A 34 1.21 12.45 -18.05
C ASP A 34 1.16 13.30 -16.77
N GLN A 35 -0.02 13.40 -16.17
CA GLN A 35 -0.19 14.11 -14.91
C GLN A 35 0.47 13.37 -13.76
N PHE A 36 0.28 12.06 -13.68
CA PHE A 36 0.97 11.22 -12.70
C PHE A 36 2.49 11.33 -12.86
N VAL A 37 3.00 11.22 -14.09
CA VAL A 37 4.44 11.31 -14.37
C VAL A 37 5.01 12.65 -13.90
N ARG A 38 4.33 13.77 -14.21
CA ARG A 38 4.74 15.11 -13.72
C ARG A 38 4.70 15.24 -12.22
N ASN A 39 3.60 14.82 -11.59
CA ASN A 39 3.45 14.90 -10.14
C ASN A 39 4.47 14.02 -9.41
N PHE A 40 4.70 12.80 -9.90
CA PHE A 40 5.73 11.93 -9.38
C PHE A 40 7.14 12.54 -9.51
N ALA A 41 7.45 13.15 -10.67
CA ALA A 41 8.72 13.82 -10.88
C ALA A 41 8.93 14.99 -9.90
N HIS A 42 7.89 15.81 -9.65
CA HIS A 42 7.96 16.89 -8.66
C HIS A 42 8.18 16.38 -7.25
N VAL A 43 7.45 15.34 -6.84
CA VAL A 43 7.58 14.74 -5.51
C VAL A 43 8.96 14.09 -5.34
N ALA A 44 9.43 13.33 -6.32
CA ALA A 44 10.75 12.71 -6.29
C ALA A 44 11.88 13.73 -6.27
N GLN A 45 11.77 14.82 -7.05
CA GLN A 45 12.72 15.92 -7.06
C GLN A 45 12.71 16.66 -5.72
N ALA A 46 11.51 16.91 -5.15
CA ALA A 46 11.37 17.54 -3.85
C ALA A 46 12.09 16.74 -2.75
N TRP A 47 11.90 15.42 -2.77
CA TRP A 47 12.59 14.52 -1.85
C TRP A 47 14.11 14.53 -2.03
N ALA A 48 14.59 14.40 -3.27
CA ALA A 48 16.02 14.36 -3.59
C ALA A 48 16.74 15.67 -3.20
N ASP A 49 16.07 16.82 -3.38
CA ASP A 49 16.65 18.15 -3.13
C ASP A 49 16.39 18.68 -1.72
N GLY A 50 15.63 17.98 -0.87
CA GLY A 50 15.18 18.47 0.42
C GLY A 50 14.32 19.73 0.29
N ARG A 51 13.37 19.74 -0.66
CA ARG A 51 12.49 20.89 -0.94
C ARG A 51 11.05 20.55 -0.62
N VAL A 52 10.31 21.55 -0.14
CA VAL A 52 8.89 21.42 0.14
C VAL A 52 8.12 21.31 -1.18
N VAL A 53 7.13 20.42 -1.24
CA VAL A 53 6.20 20.29 -2.35
C VAL A 53 4.79 20.68 -1.93
N GLU A 54 4.13 21.49 -2.75
CA GLU A 54 2.72 21.83 -2.62
C GLU A 54 1.91 21.06 -3.65
N PHE A 55 0.73 20.57 -3.26
CA PHE A 55 -0.13 19.88 -4.18
C PHE A 55 -1.62 19.90 -3.76
N GLU A 56 -2.49 19.71 -4.77
CA GLU A 56 -3.89 19.42 -4.56
C GLU A 56 -4.11 17.91 -4.50
N TYR A 57 -4.79 17.45 -3.48
CA TYR A 57 -5.01 16.03 -3.20
C TYR A 57 -6.49 15.67 -3.23
N GLU A 58 -6.81 14.61 -3.96
CA GLU A 58 -8.15 14.03 -4.06
C GLU A 58 -8.19 12.71 -3.29
N PRO A 59 -8.61 12.72 -2.00
CA PRO A 59 -8.72 11.48 -1.23
C PRO A 59 -9.79 10.56 -1.85
N GLY A 60 -9.70 9.25 -1.57
CA GLY A 60 -10.73 8.29 -2.05
C GLY A 60 -12.11 8.55 -1.44
N GLU A 61 -12.13 9.14 -0.25
CA GLU A 61 -13.31 9.61 0.47
C GLU A 61 -12.99 10.97 1.08
N GLY A 62 -13.94 11.89 1.06
CA GLY A 62 -13.79 13.26 1.57
C GLY A 62 -13.54 14.29 0.48
N GLU A 63 -13.31 15.53 0.91
CA GLU A 63 -13.15 16.67 0.02
C GLU A 63 -11.71 16.83 -0.46
N ARG A 64 -11.54 17.40 -1.67
CA ARG A 64 -10.27 17.86 -2.20
C ARG A 64 -9.62 18.84 -1.24
N ARG A 65 -8.33 18.73 -1.04
CA ARG A 65 -7.56 19.59 -0.14
C ARG A 65 -6.19 19.91 -0.69
N SER A 66 -5.70 21.10 -0.37
CA SER A 66 -4.30 21.46 -0.57
C SER A 66 -3.44 20.87 0.53
N ALA A 67 -2.23 20.48 0.21
CA ALA A 67 -1.23 20.02 1.14
C ALA A 67 0.12 20.67 0.85
N ARG A 68 0.90 20.96 1.90
CA ARG A 68 2.25 21.48 1.81
C ARG A 68 3.16 20.54 2.61
N VAL A 69 3.96 19.76 1.89
CA VAL A 69 4.58 18.55 2.44
C VAL A 69 6.10 18.59 2.31
N HIS A 70 6.78 18.18 3.37
CA HIS A 70 8.18 17.79 3.40
C HIS A 70 8.27 16.30 3.06
N PRO A 71 8.66 15.89 1.87
CA PRO A 71 8.82 14.48 1.52
C PRO A 71 9.93 13.82 2.34
N TYR A 72 9.59 12.83 3.16
CA TYR A 72 10.60 12.10 3.93
C TYR A 72 10.96 10.78 3.26
N PHE A 73 9.97 10.12 2.65
CA PHE A 73 10.17 8.82 2.03
C PHE A 73 9.15 8.56 0.92
N LEU A 74 9.56 7.81 -0.11
CA LEU A 74 8.69 7.31 -1.17
C LEU A 74 8.64 5.80 -1.11
N GLU A 75 7.45 5.24 -0.89
CA GLU A 75 7.23 3.81 -0.78
C GLU A 75 6.36 3.28 -1.94
N PRO A 76 6.87 2.38 -2.77
CA PRO A 76 6.06 1.68 -3.74
C PRO A 76 5.16 0.66 -3.02
N ASP A 77 3.91 0.54 -3.46
CA ASP A 77 3.01 -0.52 -3.05
C ASP A 77 3.59 -1.90 -3.40
N ALA A 78 3.42 -2.86 -2.51
CA ALA A 78 3.88 -4.24 -2.70
C ALA A 78 3.34 -4.88 -4.00
N ALA A 79 2.15 -4.48 -4.46
CA ALA A 79 1.59 -4.90 -5.74
C ALA A 79 2.17 -4.12 -6.95
N GLY A 80 3.05 -3.13 -6.72
CA GLY A 80 3.71 -2.32 -7.75
C GLY A 80 2.77 -1.41 -8.54
N ARG A 81 1.56 -1.15 -8.05
CA ARG A 81 0.53 -0.38 -8.74
C ARG A 81 0.45 1.08 -8.32
N SER A 82 1.09 1.43 -7.23
CA SER A 82 0.99 2.75 -6.62
C SER A 82 2.27 3.14 -5.94
N VAL A 83 2.49 4.46 -5.82
CA VAL A 83 3.57 5.03 -5.03
C VAL A 83 2.97 5.95 -3.97
N TYR A 84 3.51 5.86 -2.78
CA TYR A 84 3.08 6.67 -1.65
C TYR A 84 4.19 7.62 -1.21
N LEU A 85 3.81 8.86 -1.00
CA LEU A 85 4.63 9.88 -0.36
C LEU A 85 4.34 9.86 1.14
N ILE A 86 5.36 9.61 1.93
CA ILE A 86 5.34 9.75 3.39
C ILE A 86 6.11 11.01 3.74
N GLY A 87 5.50 11.90 4.52
CA GLY A 87 6.13 13.16 4.84
C GLY A 87 5.38 13.96 5.88
N PHE A 88 6.01 15.04 6.35
CA PHE A 88 5.40 15.97 7.27
C PHE A 88 4.59 17.01 6.50
N ASP A 89 3.31 17.10 6.79
CA ASP A 89 2.38 18.05 6.20
C ASP A 89 2.22 19.27 7.13
N GLU A 90 2.74 20.43 6.69
CA GLU A 90 2.64 21.69 7.41
C GLU A 90 1.20 22.14 7.62
N THR A 91 0.29 21.82 6.66
CA THR A 91 -1.11 22.26 6.70
C THR A 91 -1.86 21.69 7.90
N VAL A 92 -1.54 20.47 8.28
CA VAL A 92 -2.17 19.77 9.41
C VAL A 92 -1.21 19.53 10.57
N ASN A 93 0.06 19.99 10.44
CA ASN A 93 1.12 19.85 11.42
C ASN A 93 1.30 18.40 11.90
N ALA A 94 1.37 17.45 10.96
CA ALA A 94 1.48 16.03 11.27
C ALA A 94 2.09 15.24 10.12
N MET A 95 2.67 14.08 10.44
CA MET A 95 3.06 13.11 9.42
C MET A 95 1.83 12.57 8.70
N ARG A 96 1.93 12.45 7.38
CA ARG A 96 0.86 11.96 6.49
C ARG A 96 1.41 11.06 5.40
N THR A 97 0.53 10.19 4.93
CA THR A 97 0.78 9.33 3.75
C THR A 97 -0.16 9.74 2.63
N TYR A 98 0.39 10.01 1.46
CA TYR A 98 -0.33 10.44 0.28
C TYR A 98 -0.09 9.48 -0.88
N LYS A 99 -1.15 9.02 -1.52
CA LYS A 99 -1.04 8.24 -2.76
C LYS A 99 -0.75 9.19 -3.91
N VAL A 100 0.40 9.04 -4.59
CA VAL A 100 0.85 9.99 -5.62
C VAL A 100 -0.14 10.07 -6.79
N GLU A 101 -0.82 8.98 -7.12
CA GLU A 101 -1.85 8.94 -8.18
C GLU A 101 -3.09 9.81 -7.88
N ARG A 102 -3.25 10.23 -6.63
CA ARG A 102 -4.36 11.11 -6.18
C ARG A 102 -3.97 12.58 -6.11
N ILE A 103 -2.75 12.91 -6.51
CA ILE A 103 -2.29 14.30 -6.65
C ILE A 103 -2.81 14.83 -8.00
N SER A 104 -3.68 15.82 -7.97
CA SER A 104 -4.26 16.41 -9.19
C SER A 104 -3.37 17.50 -9.79
N SER A 105 -2.60 18.19 -8.96
CA SER A 105 -1.58 19.16 -9.39
C SER A 105 -0.49 19.27 -8.34
N SER A 106 0.74 19.58 -8.75
CA SER A 106 1.86 19.75 -7.82
C SER A 106 2.80 20.88 -8.26
N THR A 107 3.42 21.53 -7.28
CA THR A 107 4.40 22.58 -7.49
C THR A 107 5.58 22.36 -6.54
N LEU A 108 6.79 22.40 -7.09
CA LEU A 108 8.02 22.35 -6.32
C LEU A 108 8.34 23.75 -5.82
N THR A 109 8.37 23.95 -4.50
CA THR A 109 8.65 25.26 -3.89
C THR A 109 10.15 25.55 -3.84
N ALA A 110 10.52 26.77 -3.45
CA ALA A 110 11.91 27.13 -3.16
C ALA A 110 12.34 26.79 -1.73
N ASP A 111 11.38 26.52 -0.84
CA ASP A 111 11.62 26.29 0.57
C ASP A 111 12.28 24.92 0.79
N ARG A 112 13.19 24.88 1.74
CA ARG A 112 13.97 23.68 2.08
C ARG A 112 13.60 23.17 3.45
N TYR A 113 13.71 21.86 3.62
CA TYR A 113 13.54 21.18 4.89
C TYR A 113 14.70 20.21 5.12
N GLN A 114 14.78 19.68 6.32
CA GLN A 114 15.66 18.56 6.67
C GLN A 114 14.82 17.45 7.25
N ILE A 115 15.10 16.22 6.83
CA ILE A 115 14.50 15.03 7.45
C ILE A 115 15.11 14.89 8.84
N PRO A 116 14.31 14.77 9.92
CA PRO A 116 14.84 14.54 11.25
C PRO A 116 15.73 13.30 11.30
N ASP A 117 16.85 13.38 12.02
CA ASP A 117 17.83 12.28 12.11
C ASP A 117 17.25 11.01 12.77
N ASP A 118 16.18 11.17 13.56
CA ASP A 118 15.46 10.08 14.23
C ASP A 118 14.31 9.50 13.40
N PHE A 119 14.08 10.02 12.17
CA PHE A 119 13.08 9.46 11.27
C PHE A 119 13.57 8.13 10.67
N ASP A 120 12.86 7.07 10.98
CA ASP A 120 13.12 5.72 10.48
C ASP A 120 11.90 5.23 9.66
N PRO A 121 12.02 5.12 8.32
CA PRO A 121 10.95 4.63 7.46
C PRO A 121 10.49 3.22 7.85
N ASP A 122 11.41 2.33 8.23
CA ASP A 122 11.09 0.96 8.64
C ASP A 122 10.26 0.94 9.92
N ARG A 123 10.58 1.80 10.86
CA ARG A 123 9.80 1.97 12.09
C ARG A 123 8.44 2.59 11.80
N TRP A 124 8.37 3.58 10.91
CA TRP A 124 7.11 4.20 10.50
C TRP A 124 6.16 3.18 9.86
N LEU A 125 6.68 2.32 8.99
CA LEU A 125 5.92 1.28 8.30
C LEU A 125 5.75 -0.01 9.11
N ALA A 126 6.34 -0.12 10.30
CA ALA A 126 6.43 -1.35 11.07
C ALA A 126 5.08 -2.02 11.36
N HIS A 127 4.04 -1.24 11.52
CA HIS A 127 2.68 -1.73 11.82
C HIS A 127 1.69 -1.54 10.65
N SER A 128 2.13 -0.92 9.54
CA SER A 128 1.27 -0.76 8.38
C SER A 128 1.00 -2.11 7.73
N TRP A 129 -0.25 -2.47 7.49
CA TRP A 129 -0.57 -3.63 6.66
C TRP A 129 -0.11 -3.43 5.21
N GLY A 130 -0.30 -2.23 4.68
CA GLY A 130 0.26 -1.72 3.44
C GLY A 130 1.20 -0.56 3.73
N ILE A 131 0.72 0.66 3.52
CA ILE A 131 1.55 1.88 3.61
C ILE A 131 0.91 2.93 4.52
N TRP A 132 -0.35 2.73 4.91
CA TRP A 132 -1.06 3.69 5.77
C TRP A 132 -0.58 3.56 7.21
N SER A 133 0.16 4.56 7.65
CA SER A 133 0.52 4.79 9.03
C SER A 133 0.20 6.24 9.39
N SER A 134 -0.17 6.49 10.63
CA SER A 134 -0.24 7.82 11.20
C SER A 134 0.15 7.75 12.67
N ASP A 135 0.71 8.83 13.20
CA ASP A 135 1.08 8.94 14.61
C ASP A 135 -0.09 8.70 15.57
N THR A 136 -1.32 8.80 15.06
CA THR A 136 -2.55 8.68 15.86
C THR A 136 -3.29 7.37 15.66
N THR A 137 -2.84 6.49 14.77
CA THR A 137 -3.53 5.22 14.52
C THR A 137 -3.13 4.20 15.58
N ALA A 138 -4.08 3.83 16.44
CA ALA A 138 -3.90 2.74 17.38
C ALA A 138 -3.62 1.43 16.64
N THR A 139 -2.68 0.65 17.13
CA THR A 139 -2.45 -0.70 16.63
C THR A 139 -3.59 -1.62 17.01
N ALA A 140 -3.92 -2.57 16.15
CA ALA A 140 -4.91 -3.61 16.37
C ALA A 140 -4.25 -4.99 16.28
N ASP A 141 -4.48 -5.82 17.28
CA ASP A 141 -4.13 -7.22 17.21
C ASP A 141 -5.22 -7.97 16.45
N VAL A 142 -4.82 -8.56 15.33
CA VAL A 142 -5.72 -9.28 14.42
C VAL A 142 -5.42 -10.77 14.50
N ARG A 143 -6.49 -11.57 14.66
CA ARG A 143 -6.42 -13.02 14.58
C ARG A 143 -7.40 -13.54 13.54
N LEU A 144 -6.87 -14.30 12.61
CA LEU A 144 -7.59 -14.86 11.48
C LEU A 144 -7.44 -16.39 11.50
N ARG A 145 -8.52 -17.10 11.19
CA ARG A 145 -8.50 -18.54 10.95
C ARG A 145 -8.74 -18.82 9.50
N PHE A 146 -7.88 -19.63 8.90
CA PHE A 146 -7.99 -20.06 7.52
C PHE A 146 -8.29 -21.55 7.47
N ASP A 147 -9.21 -21.93 6.59
CA ASP A 147 -9.57 -23.30 6.33
C ASP A 147 -8.43 -24.09 5.66
N ALA A 148 -8.45 -25.42 5.82
CA ALA A 148 -7.45 -26.31 5.23
C ALA A 148 -7.32 -26.14 3.70
N SER A 149 -8.42 -25.81 3.01
CA SER A 149 -8.45 -25.59 1.55
C SER A 149 -7.56 -24.46 1.07
N VAL A 150 -7.37 -23.41 1.89
CA VAL A 150 -6.58 -22.21 1.56
C VAL A 150 -5.31 -22.07 2.38
N ALA A 151 -5.13 -22.89 3.41
CA ALA A 151 -4.02 -22.78 4.35
C ALA A 151 -2.64 -22.88 3.70
N HIS A 152 -2.49 -23.66 2.63
CA HIS A 152 -1.23 -23.78 1.87
C HIS A 152 -0.80 -22.41 1.33
N ARG A 153 -1.72 -21.60 0.77
CA ARG A 153 -1.43 -20.26 0.25
C ARG A 153 -0.99 -19.29 1.34
N VAL A 154 -1.55 -19.45 2.55
CA VAL A 154 -1.17 -18.60 3.70
C VAL A 154 0.25 -18.89 4.13
N ARG A 155 0.70 -20.16 4.09
CA ARG A 155 2.06 -20.59 4.46
C ARG A 155 3.13 -20.15 3.47
N GLU A 156 2.77 -19.95 2.21
CA GLU A 156 3.71 -19.64 1.13
C GLU A 156 4.30 -18.23 1.19
N ALA A 157 3.68 -17.32 1.98
CA ALA A 157 4.08 -15.92 2.01
C ALA A 157 4.26 -15.38 3.44
N VAL A 158 5.14 -14.40 3.56
CA VAL A 158 5.20 -13.52 4.72
C VAL A 158 4.29 -12.33 4.42
N TRP A 159 3.13 -12.28 5.06
CA TRP A 159 2.12 -11.25 4.85
C TRP A 159 2.38 -9.98 5.63
N HIS A 160 2.96 -10.13 6.83
CA HIS A 160 3.32 -9.00 7.69
C HIS A 160 4.49 -9.38 8.59
N ARG A 161 5.37 -8.42 8.93
CA ARG A 161 6.55 -8.68 9.77
C ARG A 161 6.24 -9.18 11.17
N SER A 162 5.08 -8.82 11.73
CA SER A 162 4.63 -9.27 13.05
C SER A 162 3.87 -10.60 13.01
N GLN A 163 3.68 -11.21 11.84
CA GLN A 163 2.87 -12.42 11.73
C GLN A 163 3.39 -13.58 12.55
N ARG A 164 2.43 -14.35 13.10
CA ARG A 164 2.65 -15.65 13.71
C ARG A 164 1.63 -16.64 13.17
N LEU A 165 2.12 -17.74 12.64
CA LEU A 165 1.29 -18.84 12.15
C LEU A 165 1.24 -19.97 13.17
N THR A 166 0.03 -20.48 13.41
CA THR A 166 -0.21 -21.64 14.27
C THR A 166 -1.00 -22.68 13.47
N GLU A 167 -0.47 -23.90 13.41
CA GLU A 167 -1.15 -25.02 12.75
C GLU A 167 -2.33 -25.49 13.57
N LEU A 168 -3.44 -25.79 12.88
CA LEU A 168 -4.64 -26.31 13.50
C LEU A 168 -4.80 -27.82 13.21
N PRO A 169 -5.41 -28.60 14.14
CA PRO A 169 -5.55 -30.06 13.98
C PRO A 169 -6.35 -30.48 12.74
N ASN A 170 -7.21 -29.60 12.23
CA ASN A 170 -8.03 -29.83 11.04
C ASN A 170 -7.31 -29.51 9.72
N GLY A 171 -6.00 -29.21 9.76
CA GLY A 171 -5.20 -28.81 8.59
C GLY A 171 -5.30 -27.33 8.19
N GLY A 172 -6.14 -26.57 8.88
CA GLY A 172 -6.19 -25.11 8.75
C GLY A 172 -5.03 -24.43 9.46
N VAL A 173 -4.97 -23.10 9.41
CA VAL A 173 -3.99 -22.28 10.10
C VAL A 173 -4.64 -21.08 10.78
N GLU A 174 -4.08 -20.67 11.90
CA GLU A 174 -4.39 -19.38 12.52
C GLU A 174 -3.22 -18.42 12.26
N LEU A 175 -3.56 -17.22 11.79
CA LEU A 175 -2.62 -16.13 11.56
C LEU A 175 -2.91 -15.03 12.59
N ALA A 176 -1.93 -14.73 13.44
CA ALA A 176 -1.96 -13.60 14.35
C ALA A 176 -0.96 -12.54 13.88
N LEU A 177 -1.36 -11.27 13.94
CA LEU A 177 -0.52 -10.12 13.55
C LEU A 177 -1.01 -8.83 14.21
N THR A 178 -0.11 -7.85 14.31
CA THR A 178 -0.40 -6.51 14.86
C THR A 178 -0.26 -5.48 13.73
N VAL A 179 -1.33 -4.73 13.43
CA VAL A 179 -1.36 -3.75 12.34
C VAL A 179 -1.83 -2.38 12.80
N ALA A 180 -1.47 -1.32 12.07
CA ALA A 180 -1.95 0.04 12.28
C ALA A 180 -3.38 0.18 11.75
N GLY A 181 -4.35 -0.10 12.61
CA GLY A 181 -5.78 -0.06 12.28
C GLY A 181 -6.24 -1.25 11.42
N ILE A 182 -7.54 -1.29 11.18
CA ILE A 182 -8.22 -2.43 10.53
C ILE A 182 -8.65 -2.16 9.08
N VAL A 183 -8.44 -0.93 8.58
CA VAL A 183 -9.00 -0.49 7.29
C VAL A 183 -8.28 -1.15 6.11
N GLU A 184 -6.94 -1.18 6.16
CA GLU A 184 -6.14 -1.70 5.05
C GLU A 184 -6.17 -3.23 4.94
N ILE A 185 -6.22 -3.95 6.06
CA ILE A 185 -6.24 -5.41 6.05
C ILE A 185 -7.60 -5.97 5.59
N ARG A 186 -8.70 -5.22 5.76
CA ARG A 186 -10.06 -5.68 5.43
C ARG A 186 -10.23 -6.13 3.97
N PRO A 187 -9.78 -5.37 2.93
CA PRO A 187 -9.87 -5.82 1.54
C PRO A 187 -9.11 -7.13 1.28
N TRP A 188 -7.96 -7.30 1.91
CA TRP A 188 -7.19 -8.54 1.80
C TRP A 188 -7.93 -9.73 2.42
N ILE A 189 -8.53 -9.54 3.61
CA ILE A 189 -9.37 -10.57 4.23
C ILE A 189 -10.53 -10.96 3.31
N LEU A 190 -11.24 -9.97 2.75
CA LEU A 190 -12.35 -10.21 1.84
C LEU A 190 -11.96 -10.94 0.56
N SER A 191 -10.70 -10.84 0.12
CA SER A 191 -10.19 -11.55 -1.07
C SER A 191 -10.07 -13.07 -0.88
N TRP A 192 -10.15 -13.57 0.37
CA TRP A 192 -10.13 -14.99 0.68
C TRP A 192 -11.52 -15.66 0.64
N GLY A 193 -12.58 -14.85 0.46
CA GLY A 193 -13.95 -15.34 0.40
C GLY A 193 -14.39 -16.04 1.68
N ASP A 194 -14.87 -17.25 1.54
CA ASP A 194 -15.33 -18.12 2.64
C ASP A 194 -14.21 -18.90 3.32
N GLY A 195 -12.99 -18.85 2.78
CA GLY A 195 -11.83 -19.56 3.32
C GLY A 195 -11.21 -18.92 4.56
N VAL A 196 -11.72 -17.78 5.05
CA VAL A 196 -11.17 -17.06 6.20
C VAL A 196 -12.25 -16.63 7.19
N GLU A 197 -11.93 -16.74 8.48
CA GLU A 197 -12.74 -16.20 9.58
C GLU A 197 -11.92 -15.21 10.39
N VAL A 198 -12.50 -14.01 10.66
CA VAL A 198 -11.93 -13.05 11.62
C VAL A 198 -12.31 -13.47 13.03
N LEU A 199 -11.32 -13.76 13.86
CA LEU A 199 -11.50 -14.09 15.27
C LEU A 199 -11.45 -12.81 16.12
N GLU A 200 -10.48 -11.94 15.85
CA GLU A 200 -10.21 -10.67 16.54
C GLU A 200 -9.70 -9.62 15.56
N PRO A 201 -9.96 -8.32 15.81
CA PRO A 201 -10.85 -7.78 16.83
C PRO A 201 -12.34 -7.79 16.37
N PRO A 202 -13.30 -7.65 17.29
CA PRO A 202 -14.74 -7.68 16.98
C PRO A 202 -15.16 -6.66 15.92
N GLU A 203 -14.64 -5.45 15.94
CA GLU A 203 -14.97 -4.39 14.98
C GLU A 203 -14.53 -4.74 13.55
N LEU A 204 -13.40 -5.44 13.37
CA LEU A 204 -12.98 -5.96 12.07
C LEU A 204 -13.90 -7.08 11.61
N ARG A 205 -14.26 -8.01 12.52
CA ARG A 205 -15.21 -9.09 12.25
C ARG A 205 -16.56 -8.52 11.77
N ASP A 206 -17.09 -7.54 12.48
CA ASP A 206 -18.34 -6.88 12.12
C ASP A 206 -18.27 -6.14 10.78
N ALA A 207 -17.15 -5.50 10.49
CA ALA A 207 -16.94 -4.82 9.21
C ALA A 207 -16.89 -5.82 8.04
N VAL A 208 -16.26 -6.98 8.22
CA VAL A 208 -16.23 -8.07 7.22
C VAL A 208 -17.62 -8.67 7.04
N ILE A 209 -18.36 -8.95 8.12
CA ILE A 209 -19.73 -9.48 8.06
C ILE A 209 -20.64 -8.52 7.28
N ARG A 210 -20.58 -7.21 7.55
CA ARG A 210 -21.39 -6.21 6.81
C ARG A 210 -21.04 -6.22 5.33
N ALA A 211 -19.75 -6.29 4.98
CA ALA A 211 -19.31 -6.31 3.58
C ALA A 211 -19.79 -7.57 2.84
N LEU A 212 -19.67 -8.75 3.46
CA LEU A 212 -20.10 -10.03 2.88
C LEU A 212 -21.62 -10.09 2.70
N ARG A 213 -22.40 -9.62 3.69
CA ARG A 213 -23.85 -9.52 3.56
C ARG A 213 -24.28 -8.57 2.45
N GLY A 214 -23.62 -7.41 2.36
CA GLY A 214 -23.89 -6.46 1.27
C GLY A 214 -23.50 -7.00 -0.11
N ALA A 215 -22.46 -7.82 -0.19
CA ALA A 215 -22.09 -8.52 -1.41
C ALA A 215 -23.14 -9.58 -1.78
N ALA A 216 -23.52 -10.47 -0.86
CA ALA A 216 -24.50 -11.54 -1.08
C ALA A 216 -25.84 -10.97 -1.56
N ALA A 217 -26.34 -9.91 -0.93
CA ALA A 217 -27.61 -9.27 -1.31
C ALA A 217 -27.63 -8.76 -2.76
N ARG A 218 -26.49 -8.51 -3.39
CA ARG A 218 -26.41 -8.12 -4.81
C ARG A 218 -26.61 -9.28 -5.78
N TYR A 219 -26.44 -10.52 -5.32
CA TYR A 219 -26.60 -11.73 -6.12
C TYR A 219 -27.96 -12.41 -5.86
N GLU A 220 -28.67 -11.98 -4.82
CA GLU A 220 -30.02 -12.47 -4.49
C GLU A 220 -31.15 -11.60 -5.11
N ALA A 221 -30.78 -10.48 -5.74
CA ALA A 221 -31.69 -9.55 -6.42
C ALA A 221 -31.77 -9.87 -7.92
#